data_c54253e769884ca3a7c011011d986df7
#
_entry.id   c54253e769884ca3a7c011011d986df7
#
_cell.length_a   1.000
_cell.length_b   1.000
_cell.length_c   1.000
_cell.angle_alpha   90.00
_cell.angle_beta   90.00
_cell.angle_gamma   90.00
#
_symmetry.space_group_name_H-M   'P 1'
#
loop_
_entity.id
_entity.type
_entity.pdbx_description
1 polymer ?
#
loop_
_entity_poly.entity_id
_entity_poly.type
_entity_poly.pdbx_seq_one_letter_code
_entity_poly.pdbx_strand_id
1 'polypeptide(L)'
;ITRQRETALLNAAFRGALEQLDANVMVADNERRIIFVNPAARRLMSRLQDDLRKDLPNFDATQLMGMSLDALTRNPAALAAELADLTGITARQEVIGGRTMKSIVSPMKDENGRRLGTVVEWFDRTQEVADQAQQAQVRELEKATEAELQKIIAAVTDGDLSNRVTLEGKRGFFEVLSRQINELVDTIAVALNEVQGMVAAANDGDLTRRVRTENRAGLLVKLGTGINELTENMAALVSQVKRAAEEVSRGADEISQGNANLSQRTEAQASSLEETASSMEE
;
A
#
# COMPACT_ATOMS: atom_id res chain seq x y z
N ILE A 1 56.69 46.31 -22.28
CA ILE A 1 57.02 45.44 -21.14
C ILE A 1 55.92 45.48 -20.10
N THR A 2 55.26 46.62 -19.80
CA THR A 2 54.24 46.76 -18.76
C THR A 2 52.93 45.94 -19.10
N ARG A 3 52.43 46.05 -20.33
CA ARG A 3 51.20 45.39 -20.80
C ARG A 3 51.29 43.83 -20.77
N GLN A 4 52.45 43.27 -21.14
CA GLN A 4 52.70 41.82 -21.06
C GLN A 4 52.74 41.32 -19.63
N ARG A 5 53.29 42.11 -18.68
CA ARG A 5 53.29 41.72 -17.25
C ARG A 5 51.90 41.78 -16.62
N GLU A 6 51.09 42.78 -16.97
CA GLU A 6 49.69 42.89 -16.50
C GLU A 6 48.85 41.73 -17.00
N THR A 7 48.97 41.37 -18.29
CA THR A 7 48.27 40.25 -18.90
C THR A 7 48.69 38.93 -18.24
N ALA A 8 49.99 38.74 -17.96
CA ALA A 8 50.51 37.55 -17.28
C ALA A 8 50.00 37.43 -15.83
N LEU A 9 49.94 38.54 -15.10
CA LEU A 9 49.40 38.57 -13.71
C LEU A 9 47.91 38.28 -13.68
N LEU A 10 47.14 38.86 -14.64
CA LEU A 10 45.70 38.63 -14.77
C LEU A 10 45.42 37.15 -15.10
N ASN A 11 46.15 36.60 -16.05
CA ASN A 11 46.03 35.17 -16.40
C ASN A 11 46.40 34.23 -15.25
N ALA A 12 47.43 34.57 -14.46
CA ALA A 12 47.79 33.79 -13.26
C ALA A 12 46.71 33.88 -12.18
N ALA A 13 46.09 35.07 -11.99
CA ALA A 13 45.01 35.24 -11.02
C ALA A 13 43.76 34.47 -11.42
N PHE A 14 43.34 34.50 -12.70
CA PHE A 14 42.24 33.71 -13.21
C PHE A 14 42.46 32.19 -13.07
N ARG A 15 43.68 31.74 -13.40
CA ARG A 15 44.04 30.34 -13.23
C ARG A 15 44.01 29.93 -11.74
N GLY A 16 44.56 30.76 -10.87
CA GLY A 16 44.55 30.53 -9.42
C GLY A 16 43.09 30.47 -8.88
N ALA A 17 42.23 31.35 -9.34
CA ALA A 17 40.81 31.31 -8.97
C ALA A 17 40.11 30.01 -9.42
N LEU A 18 40.30 29.58 -10.65
CA LEU A 18 39.77 28.32 -11.15
C LEU A 18 40.32 27.07 -10.43
N GLU A 19 41.60 27.12 -10.00
CA GLU A 19 42.24 26.05 -9.24
C GLU A 19 41.67 25.93 -7.81
N GLN A 20 41.14 27.00 -7.24
CA GLN A 20 40.55 27.01 -5.88
C GLN A 20 39.06 26.69 -5.85
N LEU A 21 38.41 26.56 -7.00
CA LEU A 21 36.99 26.19 -7.07
C LEU A 21 36.77 24.73 -6.64
N ASP A 22 35.75 24.50 -5.83
CA ASP A 22 35.28 23.15 -5.51
C ASP A 22 34.45 22.52 -6.63
N ALA A 23 34.02 23.33 -7.61
CA ALA A 23 33.35 22.84 -8.81
C ALA A 23 34.33 22.04 -9.70
N ASN A 24 33.85 20.94 -10.31
CA ASN A 24 34.71 20.04 -11.12
C ASN A 24 34.80 20.58 -12.56
N VAL A 25 35.71 21.51 -12.79
CA VAL A 25 35.79 22.30 -14.03
C VAL A 25 36.90 21.77 -14.96
N MET A 26 36.54 21.62 -16.25
CA MET A 26 37.46 21.39 -17.35
C MET A 26 37.21 22.49 -18.42
N VAL A 27 38.26 22.87 -19.13
CA VAL A 27 38.16 23.76 -20.31
C VAL A 27 38.76 23.06 -21.50
N ALA A 28 38.06 23.09 -22.60
CA ALA A 28 38.56 22.55 -23.87
C ALA A 28 38.61 23.65 -24.95
N ASP A 29 39.51 23.52 -25.90
CA ASP A 29 39.61 24.38 -27.09
C ASP A 29 38.49 24.08 -28.10
N ASN A 30 38.53 24.78 -29.26
CA ASN A 30 37.54 24.59 -30.33
C ASN A 30 37.65 23.21 -31.00
N GLU A 31 38.79 22.55 -30.89
CA GLU A 31 39.04 21.19 -31.37
C GLU A 31 38.63 20.14 -30.30
N ARG A 32 37.99 20.58 -29.23
CA ARG A 32 37.54 19.80 -28.09
C ARG A 32 38.67 19.13 -27.26
N ARG A 33 39.92 19.62 -27.39
CA ARG A 33 41.05 19.13 -26.57
C ARG A 33 41.03 19.85 -25.23
N ILE A 34 41.16 19.10 -24.16
CA ILE A 34 41.19 19.60 -22.80
C ILE A 34 42.47 20.39 -22.55
N ILE A 35 42.36 21.68 -22.35
CA ILE A 35 43.47 22.63 -22.12
C ILE A 35 43.63 23.04 -20.66
N PHE A 36 42.62 22.74 -19.83
CA PHE A 36 42.66 23.01 -18.39
C PHE A 36 41.76 22.03 -17.63
N VAL A 37 42.23 21.58 -16.47
CA VAL A 37 41.47 20.74 -15.50
C VAL A 37 41.82 21.22 -14.11
N ASN A 38 40.83 21.63 -13.33
CA ASN A 38 41.10 22.04 -11.96
C ASN A 38 41.30 20.84 -11.02
N PRO A 39 41.86 21.06 -9.81
CA PRO A 39 42.11 19.97 -8.85
C PRO A 39 40.85 19.18 -8.45
N ALA A 40 39.68 19.84 -8.35
CA ALA A 40 38.42 19.19 -8.03
C ALA A 40 38.02 18.18 -9.12
N ALA A 41 38.05 18.58 -10.41
CA ALA A 41 37.76 17.68 -11.53
C ALA A 41 38.72 16.52 -11.63
N ARG A 42 40.03 16.74 -11.36
CA ARG A 42 41.01 15.65 -11.32
C ARG A 42 40.68 14.63 -10.23
N ARG A 43 40.37 15.09 -9.02
CA ARG A 43 39.95 14.20 -7.92
C ARG A 43 38.69 13.42 -8.26
N LEU A 44 37.68 14.06 -8.84
CA LEU A 44 36.46 13.39 -9.28
C LEU A 44 36.77 12.29 -10.29
N MET A 45 37.48 12.62 -11.37
CA MET A 45 37.80 11.68 -12.46
C MET A 45 38.67 10.52 -11.99
N SER A 46 39.65 10.79 -11.12
CA SER A 46 40.49 9.73 -10.52
C SER A 46 39.67 8.78 -9.64
N ARG A 47 38.75 9.31 -8.84
CA ARG A 47 37.86 8.50 -7.99
C ARG A 47 36.93 7.60 -8.81
N LEU A 48 36.48 8.07 -9.97
CA LEU A 48 35.52 7.36 -10.81
C LEU A 48 36.19 6.52 -11.92
N GLN A 49 37.52 6.52 -12.04
CA GLN A 49 38.24 5.94 -13.14
C GLN A 49 37.88 4.47 -13.40
N ASP A 50 37.84 3.64 -12.37
CA ASP A 50 37.57 2.21 -12.52
C ASP A 50 36.14 1.94 -13.01
N ASP A 51 35.19 2.78 -12.57
CA ASP A 51 33.83 2.70 -13.07
C ASP A 51 33.74 3.20 -14.52
N LEU A 52 34.27 4.36 -14.82
CA LEU A 52 34.23 4.94 -16.16
C LEU A 52 34.88 4.03 -17.20
N ARG A 53 35.96 3.31 -16.84
CA ARG A 53 36.64 2.34 -17.73
C ARG A 53 35.76 1.17 -18.18
N LYS A 54 34.66 0.88 -17.48
CA LYS A 54 33.74 -0.18 -17.93
C LYS A 54 33.11 0.14 -19.29
N ASP A 55 32.85 1.43 -19.55
CA ASP A 55 32.28 1.90 -20.82
C ASP A 55 33.32 2.66 -21.69
N LEU A 56 34.38 3.19 -21.07
CA LEU A 56 35.45 3.97 -21.69
C LEU A 56 36.81 3.29 -21.43
N PRO A 57 37.15 2.18 -22.10
CA PRO A 57 38.31 1.34 -21.76
C PRO A 57 39.67 2.06 -21.77
N ASN A 58 39.77 3.11 -22.61
CA ASN A 58 41.02 3.89 -22.76
C ASN A 58 41.07 5.13 -21.85
N PHE A 59 40.09 5.29 -20.94
CA PHE A 59 40.04 6.43 -20.02
C PHE A 59 41.18 6.36 -19.00
N ASP A 60 41.95 7.44 -18.89
CA ASP A 60 43.01 7.62 -17.90
C ASP A 60 42.93 8.99 -17.24
N ALA A 61 42.54 9.03 -15.96
CA ALA A 61 42.40 10.25 -15.19
C ALA A 61 43.71 11.03 -14.98
N THR A 62 44.86 10.39 -15.21
CA THR A 62 46.18 11.03 -15.13
C THR A 62 46.53 11.78 -16.40
N GLN A 63 45.91 11.44 -17.54
CA GLN A 63 46.19 11.98 -18.88
C GLN A 63 45.07 12.89 -19.42
N LEU A 64 44.29 13.55 -18.53
CA LEU A 64 43.17 14.40 -18.96
C LEU A 64 43.62 15.60 -19.82
N MET A 65 44.80 16.16 -19.56
CA MET A 65 45.30 17.30 -20.33
C MET A 65 45.67 16.83 -21.76
N GLY A 66 45.14 17.54 -22.75
CA GLY A 66 45.34 17.21 -24.17
C GLY A 66 44.41 16.10 -24.70
N MET A 67 43.69 15.40 -23.83
CA MET A 67 42.65 14.43 -24.21
C MET A 67 41.48 15.14 -24.90
N SER A 68 40.81 14.50 -25.85
CA SER A 68 39.57 15.01 -26.39
C SER A 68 38.40 14.82 -25.39
N LEU A 69 37.50 15.78 -25.30
CA LEU A 69 36.22 15.61 -24.60
C LEU A 69 35.40 14.43 -25.13
N ASP A 70 35.60 14.05 -26.39
CA ASP A 70 35.00 12.92 -27.05
C ASP A 70 35.32 11.57 -26.35
N ALA A 71 36.46 11.50 -25.65
CA ALA A 71 36.86 10.35 -24.87
C ALA A 71 36.14 10.22 -23.53
N LEU A 72 35.37 11.22 -23.12
CA LEU A 72 34.61 11.27 -21.87
C LEU A 72 33.12 10.96 -22.05
N THR A 73 32.70 10.47 -23.20
CA THR A 73 31.31 10.12 -23.51
C THR A 73 31.21 8.80 -24.28
N ARG A 74 30.11 8.11 -24.13
CA ARG A 74 29.76 6.93 -24.94
C ARG A 74 29.32 7.26 -26.35
N ASN A 75 28.93 8.55 -26.58
CA ASN A 75 28.46 9.01 -27.88
C ASN A 75 29.23 10.27 -28.34
N PRO A 76 30.46 10.12 -28.84
CA PRO A 76 31.29 11.24 -29.31
C PRO A 76 30.65 12.05 -30.43
N ALA A 77 29.91 11.42 -31.35
CA ALA A 77 29.27 12.09 -32.46
C ALA A 77 28.14 13.04 -31.99
N ALA A 78 27.34 12.60 -31.02
CA ALA A 78 26.30 13.45 -30.43
C ALA A 78 26.91 14.63 -29.66
N LEU A 79 27.98 14.40 -28.91
CA LEU A 79 28.69 15.48 -28.21
C LEU A 79 29.26 16.50 -29.22
N ALA A 80 29.88 16.02 -30.28
CA ALA A 80 30.44 16.89 -31.29
C ALA A 80 29.37 17.78 -31.96
N ALA A 81 28.21 17.22 -32.30
CA ALA A 81 27.08 17.96 -32.87
C ALA A 81 26.54 19.00 -31.87
N GLU A 82 26.33 18.63 -30.63
CA GLU A 82 25.85 19.52 -29.56
C GLU A 82 26.82 20.67 -29.30
N LEU A 83 28.12 20.38 -29.27
CA LEU A 83 29.14 21.39 -29.08
C LEU A 83 29.30 22.33 -30.31
N ALA A 84 29.03 21.87 -31.54
CA ALA A 84 29.05 22.70 -32.73
C ALA A 84 27.97 23.78 -32.69
N ASP A 85 26.78 23.44 -32.24
CA ASP A 85 25.63 24.36 -32.19
C ASP A 85 25.50 25.08 -30.82
N LEU A 86 26.49 24.96 -29.95
CA LEU A 86 26.47 25.51 -28.60
C LEU A 86 26.49 27.04 -28.59
N THR A 87 25.35 27.68 -28.36
CA THR A 87 25.22 29.14 -28.27
C THR A 87 25.10 29.68 -26.84
N GLY A 88 24.65 28.81 -25.90
CA GLY A 88 24.44 29.12 -24.49
C GLY A 88 24.82 27.96 -23.57
N ILE A 89 24.39 28.03 -22.33
CA ILE A 89 24.64 26.99 -21.34
C ILE A 89 23.69 25.81 -21.62
N THR A 90 24.24 24.61 -21.70
CA THR A 90 23.47 23.36 -21.90
C THR A 90 23.86 22.36 -20.80
N ALA A 91 22.87 21.61 -20.31
CA ALA A 91 23.09 20.51 -19.37
C ALA A 91 22.84 19.18 -20.05
N ARG A 92 23.75 18.25 -19.86
CA ARG A 92 23.70 16.89 -20.37
C ARG A 92 23.81 15.90 -19.22
N GLN A 93 23.11 14.77 -19.31
CA GLN A 93 23.25 13.66 -18.36
C GLN A 93 23.42 12.37 -19.13
N GLU A 94 24.37 11.55 -18.70
CA GLU A 94 24.69 10.27 -19.32
C GLU A 94 25.09 9.25 -18.25
N VAL A 95 24.74 7.98 -18.47
CA VAL A 95 25.25 6.88 -17.61
C VAL A 95 26.51 6.31 -18.26
N ILE A 96 27.62 6.38 -17.54
CA ILE A 96 28.93 5.90 -17.97
C ILE A 96 29.50 4.99 -16.89
N GLY A 97 29.77 3.73 -17.21
CA GLY A 97 30.30 2.75 -16.25
C GLY A 97 29.41 2.51 -15.03
N GLY A 98 28.09 2.71 -15.19
CA GLY A 98 27.12 2.62 -14.10
C GLY A 98 27.03 3.88 -13.22
N ARG A 99 27.79 4.95 -13.55
CA ARG A 99 27.71 6.25 -12.90
C ARG A 99 26.81 7.21 -13.69
N THR A 100 25.92 7.89 -13.01
CA THR A 100 25.10 8.95 -13.61
C THR A 100 25.87 10.25 -13.58
N MET A 101 26.53 10.56 -14.71
CA MET A 101 27.33 11.75 -14.87
C MET A 101 26.49 12.87 -15.49
N LYS A 102 26.43 14.04 -14.83
CA LYS A 102 25.86 15.26 -15.38
C LYS A 102 27.00 16.19 -15.77
N SER A 103 26.97 16.77 -16.97
CA SER A 103 27.84 17.86 -17.38
C SER A 103 27.04 19.11 -17.71
N ILE A 104 27.52 20.27 -17.28
CA ILE A 104 27.03 21.58 -17.70
C ILE A 104 28.11 22.15 -18.62
N VAL A 105 27.71 22.48 -19.84
CA VAL A 105 28.58 22.89 -20.91
C VAL A 105 28.27 24.32 -21.27
N SER A 106 29.27 25.17 -21.31
CA SER A 106 29.15 26.63 -21.64
C SER A 106 30.16 27.04 -22.68
N PRO A 107 29.79 27.83 -23.71
CA PRO A 107 30.73 28.34 -24.68
C PRO A 107 31.60 29.41 -24.03
N MET A 108 32.90 29.32 -24.19
CA MET A 108 33.85 30.38 -23.85
C MET A 108 34.03 31.29 -25.06
N LYS A 109 33.76 32.60 -24.92
CA LYS A 109 33.82 33.59 -25.99
C LYS A 109 34.73 34.74 -25.64
N ASP A 110 35.37 35.36 -26.66
CA ASP A 110 36.11 36.59 -26.49
C ASP A 110 35.17 37.84 -26.51
N GLU A 111 35.75 39.03 -26.32
CA GLU A 111 35.03 40.30 -26.29
C GLU A 111 34.26 40.58 -27.59
N ASN A 112 34.63 39.98 -28.71
CA ASN A 112 33.97 40.09 -30.00
C ASN A 112 32.92 38.99 -30.25
N GLY A 113 32.65 38.16 -29.25
CA GLY A 113 31.69 37.05 -29.34
C GLY A 113 32.23 35.82 -30.06
N ARG A 114 33.49 35.81 -30.50
CA ARG A 114 34.11 34.63 -31.15
C ARG A 114 34.36 33.57 -30.12
N ARG A 115 33.98 32.32 -30.43
CA ARG A 115 34.20 31.18 -29.57
C ARG A 115 35.70 30.85 -29.45
N LEU A 116 36.14 30.71 -28.22
CA LEU A 116 37.53 30.32 -27.86
C LEU A 116 37.61 28.88 -27.41
N GLY A 117 36.46 28.27 -27.03
CA GLY A 117 36.42 26.93 -26.52
C GLY A 117 35.15 26.64 -25.71
N THR A 118 35.24 25.71 -24.81
CA THR A 118 34.13 25.25 -24.01
C THR A 118 34.54 25.03 -22.58
N VAL A 119 33.76 25.47 -21.61
CA VAL A 119 33.87 25.15 -20.20
C VAL A 119 32.88 24.02 -19.91
N VAL A 120 33.34 22.98 -19.21
CA VAL A 120 32.53 21.85 -18.80
C VAL A 120 32.64 21.67 -17.30
N GLU A 121 31.52 21.67 -16.61
CA GLU A 121 31.43 21.33 -15.20
C GLU A 121 30.81 19.96 -15.03
N TRP A 122 31.43 19.08 -14.23
CA TRP A 122 31.03 17.69 -14.05
C TRP A 122 30.43 17.41 -12.67
N PHE A 123 29.38 16.61 -12.64
CA PHE A 123 28.72 16.15 -11.43
C PHE A 123 28.50 14.64 -11.47
N ASP A 124 28.88 13.95 -10.41
CA ASP A 124 28.42 12.57 -10.17
C ASP A 124 27.09 12.63 -9.42
N ARG A 125 26.00 12.32 -10.11
CA ARG A 125 24.63 12.32 -9.57
C ARG A 125 24.13 10.91 -9.25
N THR A 126 25.02 9.92 -9.24
CA THR A 126 24.65 8.50 -9.07
C THR A 126 23.85 8.27 -7.79
N GLN A 127 24.36 8.77 -6.67
CA GLN A 127 23.68 8.61 -5.39
C GLN A 127 22.35 9.37 -5.34
N GLU A 128 22.33 10.59 -5.83
CA GLU A 128 21.12 11.42 -5.84
C GLU A 128 20.00 10.80 -6.67
N VAL A 129 20.33 10.25 -7.85
CA VAL A 129 19.35 9.57 -8.71
C VAL A 129 18.86 8.27 -8.07
N ALA A 130 19.75 7.51 -7.42
CA ALA A 130 19.37 6.31 -6.68
C ALA A 130 18.44 6.64 -5.50
N ASP A 131 18.75 7.67 -4.72
CA ASP A 131 17.93 8.13 -3.61
C ASP A 131 16.55 8.63 -4.09
N GLN A 132 16.51 9.37 -5.19
CA GLN A 132 15.25 9.82 -5.81
C GLN A 132 14.41 8.65 -6.31
N ALA A 133 15.02 7.64 -6.92
CA ALA A 133 14.33 6.44 -7.38
C ALA A 133 13.77 5.64 -6.19
N GLN A 134 14.54 5.49 -5.12
CA GLN A 134 14.09 4.83 -3.89
C GLN A 134 12.92 5.59 -3.24
N GLN A 135 13.01 6.92 -3.14
CA GLN A 135 11.92 7.74 -2.62
C GLN A 135 10.66 7.68 -3.48
N ALA A 136 10.81 7.61 -4.80
CA ALA A 136 9.69 7.44 -5.71
C ALA A 136 8.99 6.08 -5.50
N GLN A 137 9.75 5.01 -5.33
CA GLN A 137 9.20 3.68 -5.02
C GLN A 137 8.42 3.66 -3.69
N VAL A 138 8.97 4.30 -2.66
CA VAL A 138 8.28 4.41 -1.36
C VAL A 138 6.95 5.16 -1.51
N ARG A 139 6.95 6.29 -2.21
CA ARG A 139 5.71 7.09 -2.44
C ARG A 139 4.66 6.32 -3.23
N GLU A 140 5.07 5.54 -4.23
CA GLU A 140 4.11 4.72 -5.00
C GLU A 140 3.52 3.60 -4.13
N LEU A 141 4.33 2.97 -3.28
CA LEU A 141 3.84 1.98 -2.32
C LEU A 141 2.88 2.60 -1.29
N GLU A 142 3.18 3.80 -0.80
CA GLU A 142 2.31 4.57 0.10
C GLU A 142 0.95 4.82 -0.54
N LYS A 143 0.92 5.39 -1.75
CA LYS A 143 -0.32 5.67 -2.48
C LYS A 143 -1.12 4.41 -2.80
N ALA A 144 -0.46 3.33 -3.23
CA ALA A 144 -1.11 2.07 -3.52
C ALA A 144 -1.74 1.48 -2.24
N THR A 145 -1.03 1.54 -1.11
CA THR A 145 -1.53 1.06 0.18
C THR A 145 -2.71 1.91 0.67
N GLU A 146 -2.63 3.24 0.56
CA GLU A 146 -3.73 4.14 0.91
C GLU A 146 -5.00 3.84 0.10
N ALA A 147 -4.88 3.70 -1.22
CA ALA A 147 -6.00 3.36 -2.09
C ALA A 147 -6.61 2.00 -1.75
N GLU A 148 -5.79 1.00 -1.44
CA GLU A 148 -6.23 -0.33 -1.02
C GLU A 148 -6.96 -0.28 0.33
N LEU A 149 -6.43 0.47 1.30
CA LEU A 149 -7.07 0.69 2.60
C LEU A 149 -8.44 1.37 2.47
N GLN A 150 -8.54 2.42 1.65
CA GLN A 150 -9.81 3.09 1.38
C GLN A 150 -10.84 2.13 0.79
N LYS A 151 -10.42 1.27 -0.15
CA LYS A 151 -11.29 0.25 -0.74
C LYS A 151 -11.78 -0.77 0.30
N ILE A 152 -10.90 -1.25 1.17
CA ILE A 152 -11.26 -2.19 2.24
C ILE A 152 -12.22 -1.54 3.24
N ILE A 153 -11.95 -0.30 3.66
CA ILE A 153 -12.82 0.45 4.58
C ILE A 153 -14.22 0.63 3.97
N ALA A 154 -14.29 0.99 2.69
CA ALA A 154 -15.57 1.12 1.97
C ALA A 154 -16.31 -0.22 1.92
N ALA A 155 -15.65 -1.31 1.55
CA ALA A 155 -16.23 -2.65 1.52
C ALA A 155 -16.76 -3.08 2.90
N VAL A 156 -15.99 -2.87 3.96
CA VAL A 156 -16.42 -3.16 5.35
C VAL A 156 -17.62 -2.31 5.74
N THR A 157 -17.67 -1.04 5.34
CA THR A 157 -18.82 -0.14 5.60
C THR A 157 -20.09 -0.63 4.92
N ASP A 158 -19.94 -1.19 3.70
CA ASP A 158 -21.05 -1.79 2.94
C ASP A 158 -21.40 -3.23 3.40
N GLY A 159 -20.69 -3.74 4.41
CA GLY A 159 -20.90 -5.07 4.97
C GLY A 159 -20.16 -6.19 4.27
N ASP A 160 -19.33 -5.90 3.27
CA ASP A 160 -18.47 -6.89 2.61
C ASP A 160 -17.16 -7.08 3.38
N LEU A 161 -17.10 -8.16 4.13
CA LEU A 161 -15.94 -8.55 4.95
C LEU A 161 -15.04 -9.60 4.26
N SER A 162 -15.21 -9.82 2.96
CA SER A 162 -14.43 -10.83 2.22
C SER A 162 -13.04 -10.33 1.79
N ASN A 163 -12.86 -9.02 1.69
CA ASN A 163 -11.65 -8.39 1.19
C ASN A 163 -10.57 -8.25 2.28
N ARG A 164 -9.31 -8.38 1.87
CA ARG A 164 -8.13 -8.20 2.75
C ARG A 164 -7.09 -7.30 2.06
N VAL A 165 -6.34 -6.58 2.88
CA VAL A 165 -5.17 -5.80 2.43
C VAL A 165 -4.05 -6.79 2.07
N THR A 166 -3.46 -6.62 0.89
CA THR A 166 -2.33 -7.42 0.43
C THR A 166 -1.09 -7.14 1.29
N LEU A 167 -0.41 -8.19 1.74
CA LEU A 167 0.84 -8.07 2.53
C LEU A 167 2.09 -8.09 1.64
N GLU A 168 1.97 -8.65 0.44
CA GLU A 168 3.10 -8.81 -0.48
C GLU A 168 3.70 -7.45 -0.87
N GLY A 169 5.03 -7.37 -0.82
CA GLY A 169 5.79 -6.16 -1.13
C GLY A 169 5.79 -5.09 -0.04
N LYS A 170 4.95 -5.20 1.00
CA LYS A 170 4.91 -4.26 2.12
C LYS A 170 5.95 -4.65 3.17
N ARG A 171 6.56 -3.64 3.81
CA ARG A 171 7.55 -3.82 4.88
C ARG A 171 7.36 -2.76 5.96
N GLY A 172 7.85 -3.06 7.17
CA GLY A 172 7.84 -2.13 8.30
C GLY A 172 6.42 -1.66 8.65
N PHE A 173 6.21 -0.36 8.72
CA PHE A 173 4.95 0.24 9.14
C PHE A 173 3.75 -0.25 8.32
N PHE A 174 3.86 -0.29 6.99
CA PHE A 174 2.74 -0.68 6.10
C PHE A 174 2.40 -2.16 6.22
N GLU A 175 3.37 -3.03 6.46
CA GLU A 175 3.12 -4.46 6.72
C GLU A 175 2.35 -4.64 8.03
N VAL A 176 2.81 -3.99 9.11
CA VAL A 176 2.16 -4.06 10.42
C VAL A 176 0.73 -3.53 10.36
N LEU A 177 0.54 -2.35 9.74
CA LEU A 177 -0.78 -1.74 9.59
C LEU A 177 -1.73 -2.65 8.80
N SER A 178 -1.28 -3.19 7.65
CA SER A 178 -2.09 -4.07 6.82
C SER A 178 -2.50 -5.35 7.56
N ARG A 179 -1.59 -5.93 8.34
CA ARG A 179 -1.86 -7.10 9.18
C ARG A 179 -2.90 -6.81 10.25
N GLN A 180 -2.76 -5.69 10.96
CA GLN A 180 -3.72 -5.28 12.01
C GLN A 180 -5.12 -5.03 11.44
N ILE A 181 -5.22 -4.42 10.26
CA ILE A 181 -6.50 -4.21 9.59
C ILE A 181 -7.12 -5.55 9.19
N ASN A 182 -6.33 -6.48 8.62
CA ASN A 182 -6.82 -7.82 8.28
C ASN A 182 -7.33 -8.57 9.54
N GLU A 183 -6.60 -8.53 10.64
CA GLU A 183 -7.00 -9.13 11.92
C GLU A 183 -8.30 -8.51 12.46
N LEU A 184 -8.48 -7.19 12.32
CA LEU A 184 -9.72 -6.50 12.69
C LEU A 184 -10.89 -6.98 11.83
N VAL A 185 -10.72 -7.04 10.52
CA VAL A 185 -11.76 -7.51 9.58
C VAL A 185 -12.10 -8.97 9.85
N ASP A 186 -11.10 -9.85 10.10
CA ASP A 186 -11.31 -11.25 10.47
C ASP A 186 -12.13 -11.39 11.75
N THR A 187 -11.80 -10.59 12.77
CA THR A 187 -12.51 -10.61 14.06
C THR A 187 -13.98 -10.24 13.89
N ILE A 188 -14.27 -9.22 13.11
CA ILE A 188 -15.64 -8.76 12.81
C ILE A 188 -16.36 -9.81 11.96
N ALA A 189 -15.73 -10.35 10.93
CA ALA A 189 -16.31 -11.35 10.04
C ALA A 189 -16.72 -12.63 10.79
N VAL A 190 -15.85 -13.15 11.65
CA VAL A 190 -16.14 -14.32 12.47
C VAL A 190 -17.31 -14.05 13.41
N ALA A 191 -17.35 -12.89 14.06
CA ALA A 191 -18.44 -12.55 14.98
C ALA A 191 -19.80 -12.45 14.28
N LEU A 192 -19.85 -11.78 13.12
CA LEU A 192 -21.08 -11.63 12.34
C LEU A 192 -21.56 -12.97 11.74
N ASN A 193 -20.66 -13.79 11.23
CA ASN A 193 -21.00 -15.12 10.70
C ASN A 193 -21.59 -16.04 11.81
N GLU A 194 -21.07 -15.98 13.03
CA GLU A 194 -21.65 -16.74 14.15
C GLU A 194 -23.07 -16.26 14.50
N VAL A 195 -23.29 -14.92 14.52
CA VAL A 195 -24.61 -14.35 14.74
C VAL A 195 -25.59 -14.76 13.64
N GLN A 196 -25.18 -14.66 12.37
CA GLN A 196 -26.00 -15.10 11.23
C GLN A 196 -26.35 -16.59 11.32
N GLY A 197 -25.35 -17.44 11.62
CA GLY A 197 -25.55 -18.87 11.78
C GLY A 197 -26.52 -19.23 12.93
N MET A 198 -26.48 -18.44 14.01
CA MET A 198 -27.39 -18.61 15.12
C MET A 198 -28.83 -18.17 14.78
N VAL A 199 -28.98 -17.02 14.11
CA VAL A 199 -30.30 -16.55 13.63
C VAL A 199 -30.91 -17.56 12.66
N ALA A 200 -30.13 -18.09 11.74
CA ALA A 200 -30.59 -19.13 10.81
C ALA A 200 -31.06 -20.39 11.57
N ALA A 201 -30.27 -20.88 12.52
CA ALA A 201 -30.65 -22.02 13.36
C ALA A 201 -31.94 -21.78 14.16
N ALA A 202 -32.10 -20.57 14.74
CA ALA A 202 -33.30 -20.21 15.46
C ALA A 202 -34.55 -20.17 14.54
N ASN A 203 -34.42 -19.72 13.31
CA ASN A 203 -35.48 -19.75 12.30
C ASN A 203 -35.89 -21.20 11.94
N ASP A 204 -34.94 -22.12 11.96
CA ASP A 204 -35.18 -23.55 11.74
C ASP A 204 -35.69 -24.29 13.02
N GLY A 205 -35.89 -23.54 14.15
CA GLY A 205 -36.38 -24.08 15.41
C GLY A 205 -35.27 -24.64 16.31
N ASP A 206 -34.00 -24.57 15.92
CA ASP A 206 -32.86 -24.98 16.77
C ASP A 206 -32.45 -23.81 17.69
N LEU A 207 -32.98 -23.80 18.89
CA LEU A 207 -32.70 -22.83 19.95
C LEU A 207 -31.54 -23.31 20.89
N THR A 208 -30.81 -24.34 20.50
CA THR A 208 -29.73 -24.92 21.32
C THR A 208 -28.36 -24.26 21.04
N ARG A 209 -28.19 -23.65 19.89
CA ARG A 209 -26.94 -22.98 19.49
C ARG A 209 -26.66 -21.76 20.37
N ARG A 210 -25.36 -21.47 20.52
CA ARG A 210 -24.87 -20.31 21.28
C ARG A 210 -23.74 -19.63 20.52
N VAL A 211 -23.70 -18.28 20.58
CA VAL A 211 -22.56 -17.46 20.14
C VAL A 211 -21.43 -17.62 21.15
N ARG A 212 -20.21 -17.85 20.68
CA ARG A 212 -19.04 -17.94 21.55
C ARG A 212 -18.68 -16.56 22.10
N THR A 213 -18.48 -16.48 23.40
CA THR A 213 -18.03 -15.27 24.09
C THR A 213 -16.62 -15.39 24.66
N GLU A 214 -16.05 -16.60 24.64
CA GLU A 214 -14.71 -16.91 25.14
C GLU A 214 -13.65 -16.23 24.27
N ASN A 215 -12.60 -15.69 24.88
CA ASN A 215 -11.50 -14.97 24.24
C ASN A 215 -11.93 -13.73 23.43
N ARG A 216 -13.09 -13.16 23.75
CA ARG A 216 -13.58 -11.90 23.18
C ARG A 216 -13.66 -10.83 24.26
N ALA A 217 -13.72 -9.56 23.87
CA ALA A 217 -13.82 -8.43 24.80
C ALA A 217 -14.80 -7.36 24.29
N GLY A 218 -15.16 -6.47 25.18
CA GLY A 218 -15.91 -5.27 24.84
C GLY A 218 -17.29 -5.53 24.22
N LEU A 219 -17.57 -4.90 23.07
CA LEU A 219 -18.85 -4.97 22.39
C LEU A 219 -19.22 -6.37 21.91
N LEU A 220 -18.25 -7.16 21.44
CA LEU A 220 -18.50 -8.49 20.90
C LEU A 220 -18.97 -9.49 21.97
N VAL A 221 -18.45 -9.37 23.19
CA VAL A 221 -18.97 -10.16 24.35
C VAL A 221 -20.39 -9.75 24.67
N LYS A 222 -20.66 -8.45 24.78
CA LYS A 222 -22.02 -7.95 25.09
C LYS A 222 -23.04 -8.40 24.05
N LEU A 223 -22.69 -8.33 22.78
CA LEU A 223 -23.54 -8.79 21.69
C LEU A 223 -23.81 -10.29 21.78
N GLY A 224 -22.76 -11.11 21.94
CA GLY A 224 -22.88 -12.57 22.05
C GLY A 224 -23.70 -12.98 23.27
N THR A 225 -23.48 -12.36 24.44
CA THR A 225 -24.26 -12.61 25.67
C THR A 225 -25.73 -12.25 25.46
N GLY A 226 -26.03 -11.05 24.93
CA GLY A 226 -27.42 -10.62 24.70
C GLY A 226 -28.17 -11.54 23.72
N ILE A 227 -27.50 -12.02 22.68
CA ILE A 227 -28.10 -12.97 21.75
C ILE A 227 -28.34 -14.32 22.43
N ASN A 228 -27.40 -14.81 23.23
CA ASN A 228 -27.57 -16.06 23.98
C ASN A 228 -28.74 -15.98 24.95
N GLU A 229 -28.88 -14.88 25.71
CA GLU A 229 -30.00 -14.62 26.60
C GLU A 229 -31.35 -14.56 25.85
N LEU A 230 -31.39 -13.90 24.69
CA LEU A 230 -32.58 -13.88 23.84
C LEU A 230 -33.01 -15.29 23.44
N THR A 231 -32.07 -16.12 22.98
CA THR A 231 -32.36 -17.48 22.53
C THR A 231 -32.85 -18.38 23.73
N GLU A 232 -32.25 -18.18 24.90
CA GLU A 232 -32.65 -18.89 26.09
C GLU A 232 -34.08 -18.54 26.53
N ASN A 233 -34.41 -17.25 26.49
CA ASN A 233 -35.77 -16.76 26.74
C ASN A 233 -36.78 -17.32 25.71
N MET A 234 -36.41 -17.35 24.41
CA MET A 234 -37.27 -17.97 23.42
C MET A 234 -37.47 -19.47 23.64
N ALA A 235 -36.43 -20.21 23.99
CA ALA A 235 -36.53 -21.63 24.32
C ALA A 235 -37.44 -21.88 25.55
N ALA A 236 -37.34 -21.04 26.58
CA ALA A 236 -38.21 -21.10 27.73
C ALA A 236 -39.70 -20.82 27.38
N LEU A 237 -39.97 -19.81 26.56
CA LEU A 237 -41.33 -19.51 26.09
C LEU A 237 -41.92 -20.63 25.25
N VAL A 238 -41.16 -21.21 24.32
CA VAL A 238 -41.61 -22.36 23.51
C VAL A 238 -41.93 -23.55 24.39
N SER A 239 -41.07 -23.86 25.40
CA SER A 239 -41.34 -24.90 26.38
C SER A 239 -42.58 -24.67 27.21
N GLN A 240 -42.86 -23.43 27.62
CA GLN A 240 -44.07 -23.04 28.34
C GLN A 240 -45.34 -23.21 27.48
N VAL A 241 -45.30 -22.74 26.22
CA VAL A 241 -46.43 -22.94 25.29
C VAL A 241 -46.70 -24.39 25.04
N LYS A 242 -45.64 -25.22 24.86
CA LYS A 242 -45.80 -26.67 24.68
C LYS A 242 -46.50 -27.30 25.88
N ARG A 243 -46.06 -27.01 27.12
CA ARG A 243 -46.71 -27.51 28.35
C ARG A 243 -48.20 -27.09 28.45
N ALA A 244 -48.46 -25.83 28.17
CA ALA A 244 -49.85 -25.36 28.18
C ALA A 244 -50.72 -26.07 27.12
N ALA A 245 -50.20 -26.31 25.93
CA ALA A 245 -50.90 -27.09 24.90
C ALA A 245 -51.15 -28.55 25.32
N GLU A 246 -50.18 -29.19 25.97
CA GLU A 246 -50.33 -30.55 26.52
C GLU A 246 -51.39 -30.60 27.63
N GLU A 247 -51.47 -29.57 28.47
CA GLU A 247 -52.51 -29.44 29.50
C GLU A 247 -53.90 -29.25 28.88
N VAL A 248 -54.01 -28.38 27.88
CA VAL A 248 -55.26 -28.19 27.13
C VAL A 248 -55.70 -29.48 26.44
N SER A 249 -54.80 -30.21 25.81
CA SER A 249 -55.11 -31.51 25.19
C SER A 249 -55.62 -32.50 26.21
N ARG A 250 -54.97 -32.63 27.36
CA ARG A 250 -55.41 -33.51 28.44
C ARG A 250 -56.77 -33.13 28.96
N GLY A 251 -57.04 -31.83 29.20
CA GLY A 251 -58.37 -31.35 29.61
C GLY A 251 -59.43 -31.66 28.59
N ALA A 252 -59.13 -31.55 27.30
CA ALA A 252 -60.04 -31.92 26.22
C ALA A 252 -60.39 -33.42 26.21
N ASP A 253 -59.37 -34.29 26.45
CA ASP A 253 -59.57 -35.72 26.55
C ASP A 253 -60.44 -36.07 27.79
N GLU A 254 -60.23 -35.44 28.93
CA GLU A 254 -61.05 -35.63 30.13
C GLU A 254 -62.51 -35.17 29.92
N ILE A 255 -62.71 -34.04 29.21
CA ILE A 255 -64.05 -33.57 28.87
C ILE A 255 -64.71 -34.56 27.87
N SER A 256 -64.00 -35.08 26.91
CA SER A 256 -64.51 -36.07 25.94
C SER A 256 -64.95 -37.35 26.69
N GLN A 257 -64.13 -37.85 27.60
CA GLN A 257 -64.45 -39.04 28.41
C GLN A 257 -65.64 -38.77 29.34
N GLY A 258 -65.71 -37.58 29.98
CA GLY A 258 -66.84 -37.14 30.79
C GLY A 258 -68.14 -37.05 30.00
N ASN A 259 -68.11 -36.55 28.80
CA ASN A 259 -69.28 -36.47 27.91
C ASN A 259 -69.75 -37.86 27.45
N ALA A 260 -68.83 -38.78 27.14
CA ALA A 260 -69.22 -40.17 26.80
C ALA A 260 -69.93 -40.88 28.00
N ASN A 261 -69.39 -40.69 29.20
CA ASN A 261 -70.02 -41.22 30.46
C ASN A 261 -71.39 -40.56 30.68
N LEU A 262 -71.50 -39.25 30.48
CA LEU A 262 -72.78 -38.54 30.63
C LEU A 262 -73.82 -39.01 29.60
N SER A 263 -73.42 -39.25 28.35
CA SER A 263 -74.32 -39.82 27.32
C SER A 263 -74.87 -41.20 27.74
N GLN A 264 -73.95 -42.07 28.18
CA GLN A 264 -74.33 -43.43 28.66
C GLN A 264 -75.30 -43.37 29.86
N ARG A 265 -75.04 -42.50 30.80
CA ARG A 265 -75.96 -42.30 31.93
C ARG A 265 -77.31 -41.72 31.53
N THR A 266 -77.32 -40.80 30.56
CA THR A 266 -78.54 -40.22 30.03
C THR A 266 -79.39 -41.25 29.31
N GLU A 267 -78.74 -42.11 28.47
CA GLU A 267 -79.44 -43.24 27.81
C GLU A 267 -80.03 -44.25 28.84
N ALA A 268 -79.23 -44.61 29.87
CA ALA A 268 -79.74 -45.48 30.95
C ALA A 268 -80.90 -44.85 31.73
N GLN A 269 -80.85 -43.55 31.97
CA GLN A 269 -81.91 -42.80 32.65
C GLN A 269 -83.18 -42.70 31.79
N ALA A 270 -83.05 -42.49 30.47
CA ALA A 270 -84.13 -42.46 29.52
C ALA A 270 -84.83 -43.85 29.51
N SER A 271 -84.08 -44.94 29.42
CA SER A 271 -84.62 -46.30 29.47
C SER A 271 -85.37 -46.60 30.80
N SER A 272 -84.85 -46.17 31.96
CA SER A 272 -85.55 -46.31 33.24
C SER A 272 -86.80 -45.49 33.34
N LEU A 273 -86.85 -44.31 32.71
CA LEU A 273 -88.04 -43.49 32.64
C LEU A 273 -89.10 -44.14 31.75
N GLU A 274 -88.74 -44.72 30.60
CA GLU A 274 -89.66 -45.48 29.72
C GLU A 274 -90.25 -46.67 30.46
N GLU A 275 -89.41 -47.46 31.19
CA GLU A 275 -89.88 -48.55 31.98
C GLU A 275 -90.83 -48.09 33.09
N THR A 276 -90.53 -47.01 33.83
CA THR A 276 -91.36 -46.43 34.81
C THR A 276 -92.72 -45.95 34.23
N ALA A 277 -92.70 -45.32 33.08
CA ALA A 277 -93.89 -44.86 32.38
C ALA A 277 -94.80 -46.03 31.96
N SER A 278 -94.19 -47.11 31.43
CA SER A 278 -94.93 -48.34 31.06
C SER A 278 -95.58 -48.99 32.31
N SER A 279 -94.85 -49.05 33.47
CA SER A 279 -95.41 -49.59 34.75
C SER A 279 -96.53 -48.73 35.33
N MET A 280 -96.66 -47.48 35.01
CA MET A 280 -97.76 -46.58 35.42
C MET A 280 -98.98 -46.65 34.53
N GLU A 281 -98.84 -47.18 33.33
CA GLU A 281 -99.97 -47.45 32.40
C GLU A 281 -100.64 -48.80 32.60
N GLU A 282 -100.08 -49.75 33.30
CA GLU A 282 -100.68 -50.99 33.75
C GLU A 282 -101.38 -50.80 35.06
#